data_6be9fda57f8bf072d76d5f0884206a5a
#
_entry.id   6be9fda57f8bf072d76d5f0884206a5a
#
_cell.length_a   1.000
_cell.length_b   1.000
_cell.length_c   1.000
_cell.angle_alpha   90.00
_cell.angle_beta   90.00
_cell.angle_gamma   90.00
#
_symmetry.space_group_name_H-M   'P 1'
#
loop_
_entity.id
_entity.type
_entity.pdbx_description
1 polymer ?
#
loop_
_entity_poly.entity_id
_entity_poly.type
_entity_poly.pdbx_seq_one_letter_code
_entity_poly.pdbx_strand_id
1 'polypeptide(L)'
;MPPETNIRPPQRCEARPAPLVGNLIXXXXFGKLLKAISIAAKTAPNPQFNPRLRSAIEKAKENNVPQENIDRAVSKASEEKDLEEVVIEAYGPEGVAIIIEGITDNKNRTTSEIRHILDLQGAKMANPGSVLWSFDKTETGWQPKFKQSVSQDTIDKISQITETLEEHDDVQKITVNI
;
A
#
# COMPACT_ATOMS: atom_id res chain seq x y z
N MET A 1 -13.24 -2.18 72.40
CA MET A 1 -12.70 -1.54 71.22
C MET A 1 -12.94 -2.46 70.01
N PRO A 2 -13.81 -2.10 69.02
CA PRO A 2 -13.97 -2.90 67.84
C PRO A 2 -12.82 -2.59 66.83
N PRO A 3 -12.37 -3.55 66.03
CA PRO A 3 -11.28 -3.33 65.08
C PRO A 3 -11.71 -2.43 63.90
N GLU A 4 -10.90 -1.46 63.59
CA GLU A 4 -11.09 -0.57 62.44
C GLU A 4 -10.93 -1.36 61.11
N THR A 5 -12.00 -1.47 60.34
CA THR A 5 -11.97 -2.05 59.02
C THR A 5 -11.40 -1.02 58.03
N ASN A 6 -10.17 -1.27 57.62
CA ASN A 6 -9.49 -0.45 56.62
C ASN A 6 -10.05 -0.79 55.23
N ILE A 7 -11.09 -0.06 54.81
CA ILE A 7 -11.70 -0.22 53.49
C ILE A 7 -10.89 0.62 52.49
N ARG A 8 -10.04 -0.03 51.70
CA ARG A 8 -9.37 0.63 50.56
C ARG A 8 -10.44 1.05 49.53
N PRO A 9 -10.42 2.29 49.06
CA PRO A 9 -11.34 2.69 47.98
C PRO A 9 -11.00 1.93 46.71
N PRO A 10 -12.00 1.60 45.86
CA PRO A 10 -11.76 0.89 44.62
C PRO A 10 -10.88 1.74 43.69
N GLN A 11 -9.80 1.13 43.22
CA GLN A 11 -8.93 1.79 42.23
C GLN A 11 -9.76 2.03 40.94
N ARG A 12 -9.89 3.29 40.54
CA ARG A 12 -10.46 3.66 39.26
C ARG A 12 -9.62 3.01 38.16
N CYS A 13 -10.22 2.10 37.41
CA CYS A 13 -9.64 1.66 36.15
C CYS A 13 -9.58 2.86 35.24
N GLU A 14 -8.41 3.46 35.12
CA GLU A 14 -8.16 4.47 34.09
C GLU A 14 -8.31 3.76 32.76
N ALA A 15 -9.38 4.10 32.03
CA ALA A 15 -9.59 3.61 30.69
C ALA A 15 -8.40 4.05 29.82
N ARG A 16 -7.70 3.09 29.23
CA ARG A 16 -6.67 3.39 28.22
C ARG A 16 -7.31 4.27 27.14
N PRO A 17 -6.71 5.40 26.81
CA PRO A 17 -7.24 6.18 25.69
C PRO A 17 -7.25 5.31 24.44
N ALA A 18 -8.39 5.30 23.76
CA ALA A 18 -8.53 4.60 22.48
C ALA A 18 -7.46 5.15 21.49
N PRO A 19 -6.78 4.29 20.73
CA PRO A 19 -5.81 4.78 19.77
C PRO A 19 -6.52 5.71 18.77
N LEU A 20 -5.97 6.90 18.61
CA LEU A 20 -6.49 7.88 17.67
C LEU A 20 -6.44 7.26 16.26
N VAL A 21 -7.56 7.27 15.59
CA VAL A 21 -7.73 6.69 14.24
C VAL A 21 -6.69 7.25 13.26
N GLY A 22 -6.25 8.49 13.46
CA GLY A 22 -5.17 9.11 12.69
C GLY A 22 -3.82 8.37 12.72
N ASN A 23 -3.52 7.66 13.81
CA ASN A 23 -2.24 6.91 13.92
C ASN A 23 -2.26 5.60 13.11
N LEU A 24 -3.41 5.06 12.83
CA LEU A 24 -3.53 3.81 12.07
C LEU A 24 -3.27 4.06 10.56
N ILE A 25 -3.75 5.16 10.05
CA ILE A 25 -3.51 5.59 8.66
C ILE A 25 -2.02 5.85 8.39
N UNK A 26 -1.52 6.36 9.33
CA UNK A 26 -0.12 6.66 9.21
C UNK A 26 0.74 5.45 9.29
N UNK A 27 0.30 4.60 9.85
CA UNK A 27 1.04 3.40 9.92
C UNK A 27 0.97 2.59 8.68
N UNK A 28 0.11 2.66 8.11
CA UNK A 28 -0.07 2.02 6.88
C UNK A 28 0.69 2.66 5.78
N UNK A 29 0.83 3.77 5.89
CA UNK A 29 1.58 4.55 4.99
C UNK A 29 3.06 4.35 5.16
N PHE A 30 3.40 4.33 6.28
CA PHE A 30 4.83 4.11 6.61
C PHE A 30 5.29 2.73 6.14
N GLY A 31 4.51 1.70 6.39
CA GLY A 31 4.83 0.33 5.96
C GLY A 31 5.08 0.24 4.45
N LYS A 32 4.21 0.82 3.67
CA LYS A 32 4.32 0.86 2.20
C LYS A 32 5.58 1.59 1.75
N LEU A 33 5.85 2.74 2.35
CA LEU A 33 7.04 3.55 2.03
C LEU A 33 8.33 2.79 2.38
N LEU A 34 8.34 2.11 3.53
CA LEU A 34 9.49 1.31 3.95
C LEU A 34 9.71 0.10 3.03
N LYS A 35 8.65 -0.59 2.59
CA LYS A 35 8.73 -1.66 1.57
C LYS A 35 9.33 -1.14 0.25
N ALA A 36 8.90 0.05 -0.19
CA ALA A 36 9.43 0.70 -1.40
C ALA A 36 10.94 1.01 -1.26
N ILE A 37 11.37 1.46 -0.08
CA ILE A 37 12.79 1.71 0.23
C ILE A 37 13.56 0.39 0.19
N SER A 38 13.07 -0.66 0.86
CA SER A 38 13.73 -1.97 0.93
C SER A 38 13.91 -2.56 -0.47
N ILE A 39 12.88 -2.53 -1.33
CA ILE A 39 12.99 -3.09 -2.68
C ILE A 39 13.96 -2.27 -3.55
N ALA A 40 13.96 -0.94 -3.42
CA ALA A 40 14.88 -0.07 -4.16
C ALA A 40 16.34 -0.30 -3.71
N ALA A 41 16.56 -0.48 -2.41
CA ALA A 41 17.90 -0.69 -1.83
C ALA A 41 18.49 -2.06 -2.20
N LYS A 42 17.67 -3.07 -2.56
CA LYS A 42 18.15 -4.37 -3.05
C LYS A 42 19.04 -4.25 -4.29
N THR A 43 18.71 -3.31 -5.17
CA THR A 43 19.50 -3.11 -6.41
C THR A 43 20.83 -2.42 -6.12
N ALA A 44 20.81 -1.36 -5.33
CA ALA A 44 22.00 -0.65 -4.88
C ALA A 44 21.68 0.09 -3.57
N PRO A 45 22.34 -0.24 -2.45
CA PRO A 45 22.00 0.33 -1.15
C PRO A 45 22.45 1.78 -0.97
N ASN A 46 23.23 2.33 -1.89
CA ASN A 46 23.71 3.71 -1.81
C ASN A 46 22.82 4.65 -2.60
N PRO A 47 22.14 5.61 -1.94
CA PRO A 47 21.25 6.56 -2.63
C PRO A 47 21.95 7.45 -3.67
N GLN A 48 23.26 7.64 -3.56
CA GLN A 48 24.03 8.46 -4.52
C GLN A 48 24.03 7.82 -5.91
N PHE A 49 24.05 6.48 -5.96
CA PHE A 49 24.11 5.71 -7.20
C PHE A 49 22.77 5.07 -7.60
N ASN A 50 21.72 5.34 -6.80
CA ASN A 50 20.40 4.73 -7.01
C ASN A 50 19.30 5.81 -6.97
N PRO A 51 18.92 6.36 -8.13
CA PRO A 51 17.88 7.40 -8.20
C PRO A 51 16.54 6.91 -7.64
N ARG A 52 16.19 5.64 -7.84
CA ARG A 52 14.95 5.03 -7.34
C ARG A 52 14.93 5.04 -5.80
N LEU A 53 16.04 4.66 -5.17
CA LEU A 53 16.19 4.70 -3.70
C LEU A 53 16.11 6.13 -3.18
N ARG A 54 16.74 7.07 -3.88
CA ARG A 54 16.70 8.49 -3.50
C ARG A 54 15.27 9.01 -3.49
N SER A 55 14.51 8.77 -4.56
CA SER A 55 13.10 9.18 -4.67
C SER A 55 12.22 8.52 -3.59
N ALA A 56 12.46 7.24 -3.29
CA ALA A 56 11.74 6.53 -2.23
C ALA A 56 12.01 7.15 -0.84
N ILE A 57 13.28 7.50 -0.57
CA ILE A 57 13.69 8.16 0.70
C ILE A 57 13.04 9.56 0.80
N GLU A 58 13.05 10.33 -0.29
CA GLU A 58 12.44 11.67 -0.34
C GLU A 58 10.94 11.59 -0.01
N LYS A 59 10.21 10.68 -0.65
CA LYS A 59 8.80 10.44 -0.37
C LYS A 59 8.55 10.05 1.09
N ALA A 60 9.41 9.20 1.66
CA ALA A 60 9.31 8.78 3.06
C ALA A 60 9.49 9.99 4.00
N LYS A 61 10.46 10.86 3.72
CA LYS A 61 10.71 12.08 4.50
C LYS A 61 9.54 13.07 4.40
N GLU A 62 8.97 13.25 3.21
CA GLU A 62 7.79 14.09 2.99
C GLU A 62 6.59 13.61 3.83
N ASN A 63 6.50 12.31 4.04
CA ASN A 63 5.46 11.69 4.86
C ASN A 63 5.84 11.53 6.33
N ASN A 64 6.92 12.19 6.76
CA ASN A 64 7.38 12.23 8.16
C ASN A 64 7.76 10.84 8.71
N VAL A 65 8.26 9.94 7.87
CA VAL A 65 8.81 8.66 8.32
C VAL A 65 10.10 8.95 9.10
N PRO A 66 10.25 8.44 10.33
CA PRO A 66 11.47 8.66 11.11
C PRO A 66 12.72 8.16 10.38
N GLN A 67 13.81 8.92 10.45
CA GLN A 67 15.07 8.60 9.77
C GLN A 67 15.59 7.22 10.18
N GLU A 68 15.46 6.84 11.45
CA GLU A 68 15.82 5.52 11.97
C GLU A 68 15.16 4.38 11.21
N ASN A 69 13.87 4.55 10.87
CA ASN A 69 13.11 3.53 10.13
C ASN A 69 13.59 3.43 8.68
N ILE A 70 13.92 4.57 8.07
CA ILE A 70 14.49 4.64 6.72
C ILE A 70 15.85 3.90 6.69
N ASP A 71 16.74 4.22 7.62
CA ASP A 71 18.07 3.62 7.71
C ASP A 71 17.98 2.11 7.97
N ARG A 72 17.04 1.70 8.81
CA ARG A 72 16.78 0.29 9.09
C ARG A 72 16.26 -0.43 7.84
N ALA A 73 15.38 0.18 7.07
CA ALA A 73 14.84 -0.41 5.83
C ALA A 73 15.95 -0.58 4.77
N VAL A 74 16.86 0.40 4.65
CA VAL A 74 18.00 0.30 3.74
C VAL A 74 18.96 -0.82 4.19
N SER A 75 19.27 -0.89 5.49
CA SER A 75 20.18 -1.90 6.05
C SER A 75 19.63 -3.32 5.92
N LYS A 76 18.34 -3.49 6.20
CA LYS A 76 17.66 -4.80 6.12
C LYS A 76 17.42 -5.27 4.69
N ALA A 77 17.47 -4.39 3.72
CA ALA A 77 17.20 -4.72 2.31
C ALA A 77 18.05 -5.89 1.79
N SER A 78 19.27 -6.03 2.28
CA SER A 78 20.16 -7.13 1.92
C SER A 78 19.77 -8.45 2.59
N GLU A 79 19.02 -8.39 3.68
CA GLU A 79 18.57 -9.54 4.47
C GLU A 79 17.15 -9.99 4.08
N GLU A 80 16.30 -9.05 3.67
CA GLU A 80 14.91 -9.29 3.23
C GLU A 80 14.91 -9.82 1.79
N LYS A 81 15.19 -11.10 1.62
CA LYS A 81 15.27 -11.75 0.30
C LYS A 81 13.92 -11.93 -0.36
N ASP A 82 12.84 -11.88 0.40
CA ASP A 82 11.53 -12.36 -0.05
C ASP A 82 10.63 -11.29 -0.66
N LEU A 83 10.96 -9.98 -0.52
CA LEU A 83 10.14 -8.92 -1.12
C LEU A 83 10.27 -8.92 -2.65
N GLU A 84 9.14 -8.99 -3.35
CA GLU A 84 9.03 -8.96 -4.81
C GLU A 84 8.05 -7.89 -5.27
N GLU A 85 8.31 -7.32 -6.44
CA GLU A 85 7.34 -6.46 -7.10
C GLU A 85 6.32 -7.33 -7.83
N VAL A 86 5.05 -6.95 -7.73
CA VAL A 86 3.95 -7.61 -8.44
C VAL A 86 3.16 -6.56 -9.20
N VAL A 87 2.80 -6.90 -10.44
CA VAL A 87 1.89 -6.08 -11.25
C VAL A 87 0.68 -6.97 -11.55
N ILE A 88 -0.48 -6.51 -11.10
CA ILE A 88 -1.75 -7.21 -11.29
C ILE A 88 -2.61 -6.38 -12.24
N GLU A 89 -3.17 -7.05 -13.23
CA GLU A 89 -4.03 -6.47 -14.25
C GLU A 89 -5.48 -6.82 -13.95
N ALA A 90 -6.39 -5.86 -14.15
CA ALA A 90 -7.82 -6.08 -13.89
C ALA A 90 -8.66 -5.24 -14.85
N TYR A 91 -9.90 -5.69 -15.03
CA TYR A 91 -10.94 -4.94 -15.72
C TYR A 91 -12.05 -4.59 -14.72
N GLY A 92 -12.33 -3.32 -14.61
CA GLY A 92 -13.46 -2.79 -13.85
C GLY A 92 -14.74 -2.76 -14.67
N PRO A 93 -15.81 -2.17 -14.10
CA PRO A 93 -17.07 -1.95 -14.82
C PRO A 93 -16.85 -1.20 -16.13
N GLU A 94 -17.68 -1.47 -17.12
CA GLU A 94 -17.59 -0.92 -18.48
C GLU A 94 -16.24 -1.20 -19.18
N GLY A 95 -15.44 -2.15 -18.64
CA GLY A 95 -14.17 -2.52 -19.25
C GLY A 95 -13.03 -1.56 -18.94
N VAL A 96 -13.14 -0.76 -17.89
CA VAL A 96 -12.06 0.14 -17.43
C VAL A 96 -10.82 -0.70 -17.13
N ALA A 97 -9.69 -0.33 -17.73
CA ALA A 97 -8.42 -1.00 -17.51
C ALA A 97 -7.77 -0.50 -16.22
N ILE A 98 -7.38 -1.45 -15.37
CA ILE A 98 -6.78 -1.16 -14.05
C ILE A 98 -5.44 -1.89 -13.96
N ILE A 99 -4.39 -1.16 -13.59
CA ILE A 99 -3.08 -1.72 -13.22
C ILE A 99 -2.86 -1.48 -11.72
N ILE A 100 -2.52 -2.53 -11.01
CA ILE A 100 -2.23 -2.50 -9.56
C ILE A 100 -0.77 -2.90 -9.39
N GLU A 101 0.05 -1.99 -8.89
CA GLU A 101 1.46 -2.22 -8.57
C GLU A 101 1.57 -2.48 -7.08
N GLY A 102 2.27 -3.55 -6.71
CA GLY A 102 2.44 -3.91 -5.31
C GLY A 102 3.84 -4.40 -4.99
N ILE A 103 4.15 -4.45 -3.70
CA ILE A 103 5.38 -5.04 -3.15
C ILE A 103 4.96 -6.02 -2.06
N THR A 104 5.34 -7.27 -2.20
CA THR A 104 4.91 -8.33 -1.30
C THR A 104 6.03 -9.34 -1.01
N ASP A 105 5.92 -9.99 0.12
CA ASP A 105 6.72 -11.15 0.50
C ASP A 105 6.12 -12.47 0.00
N ASN A 106 4.83 -12.45 -0.43
CA ASN A 106 4.13 -13.64 -0.89
C ASN A 106 3.13 -13.31 -2.00
N LYS A 107 3.59 -13.44 -3.23
CA LYS A 107 2.82 -13.13 -4.44
C LYS A 107 1.48 -13.87 -4.52
N ASN A 108 1.45 -15.14 -4.10
CA ASN A 108 0.23 -15.95 -4.17
C ASN A 108 -0.85 -15.44 -3.21
N ARG A 109 -0.44 -15.10 -1.98
CA ARG A 109 -1.33 -14.52 -0.97
C ARG A 109 -1.91 -13.21 -1.50
N THR A 110 -1.07 -12.27 -1.88
CA THR A 110 -1.47 -10.94 -2.34
C THR A 110 -2.38 -11.02 -3.57
N THR A 111 -2.03 -11.89 -4.53
CA THR A 111 -2.86 -12.09 -5.73
C THR A 111 -4.27 -12.59 -5.36
N SER A 112 -4.36 -13.51 -4.39
CA SER A 112 -5.65 -14.06 -3.94
C SER A 112 -6.48 -13.01 -3.20
N GLU A 113 -5.84 -12.21 -2.35
CA GLU A 113 -6.49 -11.13 -1.59
C GLU A 113 -7.01 -10.03 -2.53
N ILE A 114 -6.19 -9.59 -3.48
CA ILE A 114 -6.58 -8.58 -4.48
C ILE A 114 -7.70 -9.12 -5.37
N ARG A 115 -7.63 -10.38 -5.80
CA ARG A 115 -8.70 -11.00 -6.58
C ARG A 115 -10.03 -10.95 -5.82
N HIS A 116 -9.99 -11.30 -4.54
CA HIS A 116 -11.19 -11.28 -3.69
C HIS A 116 -11.79 -9.88 -3.59
N ILE A 117 -10.95 -8.85 -3.40
CA ILE A 117 -11.40 -7.45 -3.36
C ILE A 117 -12.05 -7.05 -4.68
N LEU A 118 -11.41 -7.38 -5.81
CA LEU A 118 -11.93 -7.08 -7.15
C LEU A 118 -13.29 -7.74 -7.39
N ASP A 119 -13.41 -9.04 -7.05
CA ASP A 119 -14.65 -9.82 -7.23
C ASP A 119 -15.80 -9.23 -6.40
N LEU A 120 -15.54 -8.79 -5.17
CA LEU A 120 -16.54 -8.15 -4.29
C LEU A 120 -17.05 -6.83 -4.87
N GLN A 121 -16.20 -6.10 -5.58
CA GLN A 121 -16.50 -4.79 -6.14
C GLN A 121 -16.98 -4.85 -7.60
N GLY A 122 -17.17 -6.06 -8.13
CA GLY A 122 -17.66 -6.25 -9.51
C GLY A 122 -16.61 -6.02 -10.60
N ALA A 123 -15.34 -6.02 -10.23
CA ALA A 123 -14.21 -6.02 -11.17
C ALA A 123 -13.68 -7.45 -11.33
N LYS A 124 -12.84 -7.68 -12.31
CA LYS A 124 -12.29 -9.01 -12.59
C LYS A 124 -10.79 -8.95 -12.84
N MET A 125 -10.05 -9.82 -12.18
CA MET A 125 -8.63 -9.98 -12.48
C MET A 125 -8.44 -10.43 -13.92
N ALA A 126 -7.53 -9.80 -14.62
CA ALA A 126 -7.22 -10.05 -16.03
C ALA A 126 -6.00 -10.98 -16.15
N ASN A 127 -5.85 -11.60 -17.31
CA ASN A 127 -4.64 -12.36 -17.62
C ASN A 127 -3.45 -11.41 -17.83
N PRO A 128 -2.23 -11.80 -17.46
CA PRO A 128 -1.05 -10.97 -17.68
C PRO A 128 -0.90 -10.57 -19.16
N GLY A 129 -0.69 -9.28 -19.39
CA GLY A 129 -0.53 -8.70 -20.72
C GLY A 129 -1.83 -8.25 -21.39
N SER A 130 -3.00 -8.58 -20.80
CA SER A 130 -4.28 -8.24 -21.42
C SER A 130 -4.68 -6.77 -21.23
N VAL A 131 -4.11 -6.10 -20.24
CA VAL A 131 -4.39 -4.69 -19.91
C VAL A 131 -3.18 -3.80 -20.18
N LEU A 132 -1.97 -4.30 -20.00
CA LEU A 132 -0.71 -3.55 -20.12
C LEU A 132 -0.54 -2.86 -21.46
N TRP A 133 -1.08 -3.42 -22.56
CA TRP A 133 -0.99 -2.83 -23.89
C TRP A 133 -1.61 -1.43 -23.96
N SER A 134 -2.58 -1.14 -23.11
CA SER A 134 -3.29 0.16 -23.06
C SER A 134 -2.57 1.21 -22.21
N PHE A 135 -1.39 0.88 -21.68
CA PHE A 135 -0.59 1.78 -20.84
C PHE A 135 0.84 1.86 -21.35
N ASP A 136 1.50 2.99 -21.09
CA ASP A 136 2.93 3.18 -21.28
C ASP A 136 3.63 3.17 -19.93
N LYS A 137 4.75 2.47 -19.87
CA LYS A 137 5.58 2.47 -18.67
C LYS A 137 6.50 3.68 -18.70
N THR A 138 6.39 4.53 -17.69
CA THR A 138 7.22 5.74 -17.53
C THR A 138 8.13 5.58 -16.30
N GLU A 139 9.00 6.52 -16.08
CA GLU A 139 9.89 6.54 -14.90
C GLU A 139 9.10 6.62 -13.58
N THR A 140 7.91 7.22 -13.63
CA THR A 140 7.05 7.43 -12.46
C THR A 140 5.94 6.36 -12.31
N GLY A 141 5.94 5.33 -13.19
CA GLY A 141 4.93 4.25 -13.18
C GLY A 141 4.20 4.15 -14.52
N TRP A 142 3.00 3.63 -14.50
CA TRP A 142 2.18 3.44 -15.70
C TRP A 142 1.34 4.68 -16.00
N GLN A 143 1.15 4.99 -17.28
CA GLN A 143 0.26 6.06 -17.73
C GLN A 143 -0.63 5.51 -18.85
N PRO A 144 -1.94 5.82 -18.84
CA PRO A 144 -2.82 5.32 -19.90
C PRO A 144 -2.53 5.99 -21.24
N LYS A 145 -2.42 5.18 -22.29
CA LYS A 145 -2.29 5.66 -23.69
C LYS A 145 -3.58 6.31 -24.16
N PHE A 146 -4.69 5.76 -23.72
CA PHE A 146 -6.03 6.19 -24.10
C PHE A 146 -6.90 6.32 -22.86
N LYS A 147 -7.55 7.44 -22.72
CA LYS A 147 -8.55 7.63 -21.67
C LYS A 147 -9.90 7.16 -22.20
N GLN A 148 -10.58 6.36 -21.40
CA GLN A 148 -11.91 5.85 -21.70
C GLN A 148 -12.96 6.76 -21.06
N SER A 149 -13.94 7.18 -21.86
CA SER A 149 -15.10 7.90 -21.34
C SER A 149 -16.12 6.88 -20.81
N VAL A 150 -16.50 7.02 -19.57
CA VAL A 150 -17.42 6.10 -18.88
C VAL A 150 -18.52 6.91 -18.17
N SER A 151 -19.57 6.22 -17.73
CA SER A 151 -20.66 6.84 -16.97
C SER A 151 -20.19 7.32 -15.59
N GLN A 152 -20.88 8.31 -15.01
CA GLN A 152 -20.58 8.79 -13.65
C GLN A 152 -20.67 7.66 -12.61
N ASP A 153 -21.65 6.79 -12.78
CA ASP A 153 -21.84 5.61 -11.92
C ASP A 153 -20.60 4.70 -11.93
N THR A 154 -19.97 4.56 -13.09
CA THR A 154 -18.73 3.77 -13.24
C THR A 154 -17.54 4.48 -12.59
N ILE A 155 -17.43 5.80 -12.73
CA ILE A 155 -16.38 6.59 -12.05
C ILE A 155 -16.48 6.37 -10.53
N ASP A 156 -17.68 6.46 -9.97
CA ASP A 156 -17.91 6.28 -8.54
C ASP A 156 -17.52 4.86 -8.08
N LYS A 157 -17.88 3.84 -8.86
CA LYS A 157 -17.50 2.44 -8.57
C LYS A 157 -15.98 2.24 -8.65
N ILE A 158 -15.33 2.80 -9.68
CA ILE A 158 -13.86 2.71 -9.82
C ILE A 158 -13.17 3.40 -8.64
N SER A 159 -13.70 4.54 -8.19
CA SER A 159 -13.17 5.23 -7.00
C SER A 159 -13.25 4.33 -5.75
N GLN A 160 -14.37 3.65 -5.53
CA GLN A 160 -14.54 2.70 -4.42
C GLN A 160 -13.56 1.53 -4.53
N ILE A 161 -13.40 0.98 -5.74
CA ILE A 161 -12.44 -0.11 -6.00
C ILE A 161 -11.02 0.35 -5.65
N THR A 162 -10.61 1.53 -6.13
CA THR A 162 -9.26 2.05 -5.89
C THR A 162 -9.03 2.34 -4.40
N GLU A 163 -10.00 2.94 -3.72
CA GLU A 163 -9.92 3.20 -2.27
C GLU A 163 -9.71 1.90 -1.48
N THR A 164 -10.53 0.88 -1.77
CA THR A 164 -10.43 -0.42 -1.09
C THR A 164 -9.08 -1.09 -1.35
N LEU A 165 -8.60 -1.04 -2.60
CA LEU A 165 -7.29 -1.60 -2.97
C LEU A 165 -6.13 -0.81 -2.33
N GLU A 166 -6.27 0.51 -2.21
CA GLU A 166 -5.25 1.36 -1.58
C GLU A 166 -5.09 1.07 -0.08
N GLU A 167 -6.13 0.56 0.58
CA GLU A 167 -6.05 0.13 1.98
C GLU A 167 -5.20 -1.14 2.15
N HIS A 168 -4.98 -1.92 1.10
CA HIS A 168 -4.20 -3.15 1.16
C HIS A 168 -2.71 -2.83 1.35
N ASP A 169 -2.08 -3.46 2.33
CA ASP A 169 -0.69 -3.18 2.75
C ASP A 169 0.36 -3.43 1.66
N ASP A 170 0.09 -4.34 0.74
CA ASP A 170 1.03 -4.69 -0.32
C ASP A 170 0.86 -3.82 -1.57
N VAL A 171 -0.26 -3.11 -1.71
CA VAL A 171 -0.53 -2.25 -2.87
C VAL A 171 0.21 -0.92 -2.71
N GLN A 172 0.99 -0.54 -3.73
CA GLN A 172 1.79 0.70 -3.74
C GLN A 172 1.16 1.77 -4.62
N LYS A 173 0.59 1.37 -5.76
CA LYS A 173 0.04 2.32 -6.73
C LYS A 173 -1.02 1.64 -7.58
N ILE A 174 -2.05 2.42 -7.92
CA ILE A 174 -3.09 1.98 -8.84
C ILE A 174 -3.17 2.99 -9.99
N THR A 175 -3.28 2.49 -11.20
CA THR A 175 -3.42 3.32 -12.39
C THR A 175 -4.63 2.82 -13.19
N VAL A 176 -5.51 3.74 -13.57
CA VAL A 176 -6.72 3.45 -14.36
C VAL A 176 -6.72 4.30 -15.63
N ASN A 177 -7.47 3.86 -16.66
CA ASN A 177 -7.51 4.53 -17.95
C ASN A 177 -8.74 5.43 -18.17
N ILE A 178 -9.21 6.10 -17.11
CA ILE A 178 -10.33 7.04 -17.17
C ILE A 178 -9.90 8.48 -16.92
#